data_7ccf804de4d7cd0c4c29d4add483ad0a
#
_entry.id   7ccf804de4d7cd0c4c29d4add483ad0a
#
_cell.length_a   1.000
_cell.length_b   1.000
_cell.length_c   1.000
_cell.angle_alpha   90.00
_cell.angle_beta   90.00
_cell.angle_gamma   90.00
#
_symmetry.space_group_name_H-M   'P 1'
#
loop_
_entity.id
_entity.type
_entity.pdbx_description
1 polymer ?
#
loop_
_entity_poly.entity_id
_entity_poly.type
_entity_poly.pdbx_seq_one_letter_code
_entity_poly.pdbx_strand_id
1 'polypeptide(L)'
;MVHRQVSRSRTVCLILAMILAGLGWAVRQGEFVSVPLAWRDSLASGLWTGFIYLLWCVLLPRLRPVNVLILALLTTFGLEFARLLNPDWLTKIRSFRLGRMVFGSYFNQLDLNSYCVGGMVTFCLDGLVSFWTWLRTPVRR
;
A
#
# COMPACT_ATOMS: atom_id res chain seq x y z
N MET A 1 -16.97 21.09 -17.92
CA MET A 1 -17.13 20.47 -16.58
C MET A 1 -15.85 20.67 -15.80
N VAL A 2 -15.84 21.56 -14.81
CA VAL A 2 -14.66 21.77 -13.94
C VAL A 2 -14.63 20.60 -12.96
N HIS A 3 -13.76 19.61 -13.22
CA HIS A 3 -13.47 18.54 -12.28
C HIS A 3 -12.76 19.14 -11.07
N ARG A 4 -13.52 19.38 -10.02
CA ARG A 4 -13.02 19.81 -8.73
C ARG A 4 -12.18 18.66 -8.17
N GLN A 5 -10.85 18.74 -8.33
CA GLN A 5 -9.93 17.76 -7.74
C GLN A 5 -9.88 18.01 -6.23
N VAL A 6 -10.36 17.03 -5.46
CA VAL A 6 -10.17 17.02 -4.01
C VAL A 6 -8.69 16.76 -3.75
N SER A 7 -7.97 17.79 -3.31
CA SER A 7 -6.56 17.62 -2.93
C SER A 7 -6.49 16.87 -1.61
N ARG A 8 -5.88 15.67 -1.63
CA ARG A 8 -5.63 14.88 -0.42
C ARG A 8 -4.62 15.59 0.48
N SER A 9 -4.85 15.57 1.79
CA SER A 9 -3.86 16.07 2.75
C SER A 9 -2.66 15.11 2.80
N ARG A 10 -1.49 15.59 2.41
CA ARG A 10 -0.24 14.82 2.46
C ARG A 10 0.08 14.32 3.86
N THR A 11 -0.16 15.16 4.88
CA THR A 11 0.09 14.81 6.28
C THR A 11 -0.77 13.65 6.72
N VAL A 12 -2.08 13.68 6.39
CA VAL A 12 -3.00 12.57 6.73
C VAL A 12 -2.59 11.29 6.02
N CYS A 13 -2.28 11.35 4.72
CA CYS A 13 -1.82 10.18 3.97
C CYS A 13 -0.51 9.63 4.56
N LEU A 14 0.42 10.48 4.98
CA LEU A 14 1.68 10.04 5.60
C LEU A 14 1.45 9.36 6.94
N ILE A 15 0.62 9.94 7.82
CA ILE A 15 0.28 9.35 9.12
C ILE A 15 -0.36 7.96 8.92
N LEU A 16 -1.34 7.85 8.02
CA LEU A 16 -2.00 6.59 7.71
C LEU A 16 -1.03 5.57 7.10
N ALA A 17 -0.11 6.01 6.24
CA ALA A 17 0.92 5.14 5.68
C ALA A 17 1.81 4.57 6.80
N MET A 18 2.26 5.38 7.75
CA MET A 18 3.07 4.92 8.88
C MET A 18 2.31 3.93 9.76
N ILE A 19 1.01 4.17 9.99
CA ILE A 19 0.15 3.24 10.74
C ILE A 19 0.07 1.89 10.02
N LEU A 20 -0.20 1.89 8.69
CA LEU A 20 -0.28 0.65 7.92
C LEU A 20 1.06 -0.10 7.87
N ALA A 21 2.19 0.62 7.76
CA ALA A 21 3.51 0.02 7.82
C ALA A 21 3.77 -0.65 9.18
N GLY A 22 3.45 0.04 10.27
CA GLY A 22 3.58 -0.50 11.63
C GLY A 22 2.69 -1.72 11.86
N LEU A 23 1.42 -1.67 11.44
CA LEU A 23 0.48 -2.79 11.54
C LEU A 23 0.95 -3.98 10.70
N GLY A 24 1.38 -3.77 9.46
CA GLY A 24 1.89 -4.84 8.60
C GLY A 24 3.12 -5.51 9.18
N TRP A 25 4.02 -4.71 9.79
CA TRP A 25 5.19 -5.23 10.50
C TRP A 25 4.78 -6.06 11.73
N ALA A 26 3.89 -5.54 12.59
CA ALA A 26 3.43 -6.21 13.81
C ALA A 26 2.67 -7.52 13.49
N VAL A 27 1.82 -7.53 12.45
CA VAL A 27 1.14 -8.75 11.98
C VAL A 27 2.16 -9.80 11.54
N ARG A 28 3.20 -9.41 10.80
CA ARG A 28 4.24 -10.34 10.34
C ARG A 28 5.09 -10.89 11.47
N GLN A 29 5.35 -10.10 12.53
CA GLN A 29 6.06 -10.59 13.73
C GLN A 29 5.22 -11.53 14.60
N GLY A 30 3.91 -11.63 14.34
CA GLY A 30 3.02 -12.47 15.10
C GLY A 30 2.61 -11.90 16.45
N GLU A 31 2.73 -10.59 16.64
CA GLU A 31 2.30 -9.92 17.88
C GLU A 31 0.78 -10.00 18.08
N PHE A 32 0.01 -10.15 17.00
CA PHE A 32 -1.42 -10.42 17.04
C PHE A 32 -1.68 -11.93 17.10
N VAL A 33 -1.70 -12.50 18.29
CA VAL A 33 -1.90 -13.94 18.55
C VAL A 33 -3.19 -14.49 17.92
N SER A 34 -4.21 -13.65 17.77
CA SER A 34 -5.51 -14.05 17.22
C SER A 34 -5.52 -14.31 15.70
N VAL A 35 -4.46 -13.92 14.97
CA VAL A 35 -4.40 -14.16 13.52
C VAL A 35 -3.74 -15.50 13.24
N PRO A 36 -4.45 -16.47 12.60
CA PRO A 36 -3.87 -17.73 12.21
C PRO A 36 -2.62 -17.56 11.35
N LEU A 37 -1.61 -18.39 11.54
CA LEU A 37 -0.33 -18.30 10.84
C LEU A 37 -0.48 -18.23 9.31
N ALA A 38 -1.42 -19.01 8.75
CA ALA A 38 -1.71 -19.04 7.33
C ALA A 38 -2.17 -17.68 6.73
N TRP A 39 -2.76 -16.79 7.55
CA TRP A 39 -3.28 -15.50 7.10
C TRP A 39 -2.34 -14.33 7.39
N ARG A 40 -1.32 -14.53 8.21
CA ARG A 40 -0.41 -13.44 8.62
C ARG A 40 0.31 -12.81 7.44
N ASP A 41 0.89 -13.65 6.57
CA ASP A 41 1.62 -13.15 5.40
C ASP A 41 0.69 -12.45 4.41
N SER A 42 -0.50 -13.01 4.16
CA SER A 42 -1.50 -12.41 3.28
C SER A 42 -2.00 -11.07 3.79
N LEU A 43 -2.30 -10.95 5.09
CA LEU A 43 -2.71 -9.70 5.70
C LEU A 43 -1.58 -8.66 5.67
N ALA A 44 -0.36 -9.06 6.02
CA ALA A 44 0.80 -8.18 5.97
C ALA A 44 1.05 -7.66 4.54
N SER A 45 0.90 -8.53 3.53
CA SER A 45 1.05 -8.16 2.11
C SER A 45 -0.05 -7.20 1.64
N GLY A 46 -1.30 -7.40 2.08
CA GLY A 46 -2.39 -6.46 1.81
C GLY A 46 -2.17 -5.09 2.45
N LEU A 47 -1.74 -5.06 3.73
CA LEU A 47 -1.40 -3.81 4.43
C LEU A 47 -0.20 -3.10 3.77
N TRP A 48 0.76 -3.86 3.26
CA TRP A 48 1.89 -3.32 2.50
C TRP A 48 1.44 -2.60 1.23
N THR A 49 0.48 -3.16 0.48
CA THR A 49 -0.08 -2.48 -0.70
C THR A 49 -0.81 -1.20 -0.31
N GLY A 50 -1.58 -1.22 0.77
CA GLY A 50 -2.22 -0.02 1.31
C GLY A 50 -1.21 1.07 1.67
N PHE A 51 -0.09 0.70 2.29
CA PHE A 51 1.03 1.59 2.56
C PHE A 51 1.60 2.21 1.28
N ILE A 52 1.91 1.40 0.25
CA ILE A 52 2.41 1.88 -1.05
C ILE A 52 1.39 2.79 -1.74
N TYR A 53 0.10 2.47 -1.68
CA TYR A 53 -0.97 3.33 -2.19
C TYR A 53 -0.93 4.73 -1.54
N LEU A 54 -0.84 4.78 -0.21
CA LEU A 54 -0.79 6.04 0.53
C LEU A 54 0.52 6.81 0.26
N LEU A 55 1.64 6.14 0.07
CA LEU A 55 2.89 6.80 -0.37
C LEU A 55 2.71 7.48 -1.73
N TRP A 56 2.06 6.83 -2.69
CA TRP A 56 1.74 7.46 -3.97
C TRP A 56 0.78 8.65 -3.80
N CYS A 57 -0.17 8.60 -2.85
CA CYS A 57 -1.00 9.76 -2.51
C CYS A 57 -0.19 10.92 -1.94
N VAL A 58 0.86 10.66 -1.16
CA VAL A 58 1.77 11.71 -0.65
C VAL A 58 2.60 12.33 -1.76
N LEU A 59 3.15 11.50 -2.65
CA LEU A 59 4.00 11.95 -3.76
C LEU A 59 3.19 12.69 -4.82
N LEU A 60 2.02 12.15 -5.17
CA LEU A 60 1.18 12.62 -6.27
C LEU A 60 -0.27 12.90 -5.80
N PRO A 61 -0.49 13.89 -4.91
CA PRO A 61 -1.79 14.09 -4.24
C PRO A 61 -2.92 14.51 -5.19
N ARG A 62 -2.59 14.93 -6.41
CA ARG A 62 -3.54 15.37 -7.42
C ARG A 62 -3.98 14.25 -8.38
N LEU A 63 -3.37 13.07 -8.30
CA LEU A 63 -3.75 11.96 -9.16
C LEU A 63 -5.13 11.42 -8.79
N ARG A 64 -5.83 10.93 -9.82
CA ARG A 64 -7.10 10.22 -9.63
C ARG A 64 -6.86 8.93 -8.83
N PRO A 65 -7.81 8.54 -7.94
CA PRO A 65 -7.67 7.32 -7.14
C PRO A 65 -7.32 6.07 -7.95
N VAL A 66 -7.93 5.92 -9.14
CA VAL A 66 -7.66 4.79 -10.04
C VAL A 66 -6.20 4.75 -10.49
N ASN A 67 -5.62 5.90 -10.85
CA ASN A 67 -4.22 5.95 -11.29
C ASN A 67 -3.27 5.62 -10.12
N VAL A 68 -3.63 6.05 -8.91
CA VAL A 68 -2.86 5.71 -7.69
C VAL A 68 -2.93 4.20 -7.43
N LEU A 69 -4.11 3.57 -7.59
CA LEU A 69 -4.26 2.12 -7.47
C LEU A 69 -3.38 1.39 -8.48
N ILE A 70 -3.41 1.80 -9.74
CA ILE A 70 -2.57 1.21 -10.80
C ILE A 70 -1.09 1.32 -10.42
N LEU A 71 -0.62 2.50 -10.00
CA LEU A 71 0.78 2.69 -9.59
C LEU A 71 1.14 1.83 -8.37
N ALA A 72 0.25 1.73 -7.39
CA ALA A 72 0.48 0.89 -6.22
C ALA A 72 0.60 -0.59 -6.58
N LEU A 73 -0.30 -1.11 -7.43
CA LEU A 73 -0.26 -2.50 -7.91
C LEU A 73 0.97 -2.76 -8.79
N LEU A 74 1.30 -1.86 -9.70
CA LEU A 74 2.51 -1.99 -10.51
C LEU A 74 3.77 -2.01 -9.64
N THR A 75 3.84 -1.18 -8.61
CA THR A 75 4.97 -1.15 -7.68
C THR A 75 5.08 -2.46 -6.89
N THR A 76 3.97 -2.93 -6.29
CA THR A 76 3.97 -4.17 -5.47
C THR A 76 4.20 -5.41 -6.32
N PHE A 77 3.60 -5.49 -7.50
CA PHE A 77 3.86 -6.60 -8.43
C PHE A 77 5.28 -6.57 -8.97
N GLY A 78 5.80 -5.38 -9.31
CA GLY A 78 7.19 -5.23 -9.74
C GLY A 78 8.18 -5.70 -8.68
N LEU A 79 7.95 -5.36 -7.41
CA LEU A 79 8.76 -5.85 -6.29
C LEU A 79 8.64 -7.37 -6.12
N GLU A 80 7.44 -7.94 -6.32
CA GLU A 80 7.22 -9.38 -6.21
C GLU A 80 7.94 -10.14 -7.34
N PHE A 81 7.82 -9.67 -8.58
CA PHE A 81 8.55 -10.26 -9.71
C PHE A 81 10.07 -10.06 -9.61
N ALA A 82 10.53 -8.95 -9.01
CA ALA A 82 11.95 -8.75 -8.73
C ALA A 82 12.51 -9.83 -7.77
N ARG A 83 11.67 -10.51 -6.99
CA ARG A 83 12.07 -11.65 -6.15
C ARG A 83 12.45 -12.90 -6.95
N LEU A 84 11.92 -13.04 -8.18
CA LEU A 84 12.33 -14.12 -9.10
C LEU A 84 13.72 -13.85 -9.67
N LEU A 85 14.12 -12.59 -9.77
CA LEU A 85 15.44 -12.20 -10.21
C LEU A 85 16.39 -12.22 -9.00
N ASN A 86 17.48 -12.93 -9.07
CA ASN A 86 18.50 -13.00 -8.03
C ASN A 86 19.84 -12.37 -8.49
N PRO A 87 19.86 -11.09 -8.92
CA PRO A 87 21.12 -10.44 -9.24
C PRO A 87 21.93 -10.22 -7.96
N ASP A 88 23.27 -10.25 -8.07
CA ASP A 88 24.19 -10.16 -6.93
C ASP A 88 23.96 -8.91 -6.07
N TRP A 89 23.64 -7.77 -6.69
CA TRP A 89 23.34 -6.53 -5.97
C TRP A 89 22.09 -6.65 -5.10
N LEU A 90 21.06 -7.36 -5.56
CA LEU A 90 19.80 -7.55 -4.83
C LEU A 90 20.01 -8.53 -3.65
N THR A 91 20.85 -9.55 -3.85
CA THR A 91 21.25 -10.47 -2.79
C THR A 91 21.99 -9.74 -1.67
N LYS A 92 22.88 -8.80 -2.02
CA LYS A 92 23.57 -7.93 -1.06
C LYS A 92 22.58 -7.04 -0.29
N ILE A 93 21.61 -6.44 -0.95
CA ILE A 93 20.57 -5.62 -0.29
C ILE A 93 19.72 -6.48 0.67
N ARG A 94 19.34 -7.69 0.26
CA ARG A 94 18.58 -8.63 1.08
C ARG A 94 19.37 -9.18 2.28
N SER A 95 20.69 -9.06 2.32
CA SER A 95 21.49 -9.44 3.49
C SER A 95 21.22 -8.51 4.68
N PHE A 96 20.83 -7.27 4.43
CA PHE A 96 20.41 -6.33 5.47
C PHE A 96 18.96 -6.57 5.90
N ARG A 97 18.67 -6.35 7.19
CA ARG A 97 17.31 -6.56 7.75
C ARG A 97 16.23 -5.73 7.03
N LEU A 98 16.50 -4.46 6.76
CA LEU A 98 15.59 -3.57 6.03
C LEU A 98 15.43 -3.99 4.56
N GLY A 99 16.52 -4.40 3.90
CA GLY A 99 16.47 -4.89 2.52
C GLY A 99 15.60 -6.14 2.38
N ARG A 100 15.71 -7.10 3.31
CA ARG A 100 14.84 -8.27 3.37
C ARG A 100 13.36 -7.92 3.61
N MET A 101 13.11 -6.90 4.43
CA MET A 101 11.75 -6.46 4.74
C MET A 101 11.06 -5.88 3.50
N VAL A 102 11.76 -5.09 2.69
CA VAL A 102 11.22 -4.44 1.48
C VAL A 102 11.17 -5.40 0.30
N PHE A 103 12.29 -6.07 0.01
CA PHE A 103 12.44 -6.91 -1.20
C PHE A 103 12.08 -8.38 -0.97
N GLY A 104 11.76 -8.76 0.27
CA GLY A 104 11.42 -10.14 0.61
C GLY A 104 12.55 -11.15 0.34
N SER A 105 12.32 -12.41 0.66
CA SER A 105 13.30 -13.49 0.46
C SER A 105 12.90 -14.47 -0.65
N TYR A 106 11.63 -14.63 -0.92
CA TYR A 106 11.09 -15.55 -1.94
C TYR A 106 9.82 -15.00 -2.57
N PHE A 107 9.53 -15.44 -3.80
CA PHE A 107 8.29 -15.15 -4.51
C PHE A 107 7.16 -15.98 -3.94
N ASN A 108 6.00 -15.37 -3.72
CA ASN A 108 4.81 -16.05 -3.26
C ASN A 108 3.59 -15.63 -4.10
N GLN A 109 3.04 -16.56 -4.86
CA GLN A 109 1.88 -16.29 -5.72
C GLN A 109 0.65 -15.83 -4.94
N LEU A 110 0.47 -16.28 -3.68
CA LEU A 110 -0.65 -15.86 -2.84
C LEU A 110 -0.56 -14.38 -2.46
N ASP A 111 0.64 -13.80 -2.42
CA ASP A 111 0.84 -12.39 -2.12
C ASP A 111 0.23 -11.49 -3.22
N LEU A 112 0.22 -11.94 -4.49
CA LEU A 112 -0.39 -11.19 -5.59
C LEU A 112 -1.89 -10.94 -5.35
N ASN A 113 -2.62 -11.96 -4.89
CA ASN A 113 -4.03 -11.82 -4.54
C ASN A 113 -4.21 -10.85 -3.37
N SER A 114 -3.35 -10.96 -2.36
CA SER A 114 -3.37 -10.09 -1.18
C SER A 114 -3.07 -8.63 -1.54
N TYR A 115 -2.19 -8.39 -2.50
CA TYR A 115 -1.92 -7.04 -3.02
C TYR A 115 -3.16 -6.45 -3.72
N CYS A 116 -3.86 -7.24 -4.54
CA CYS A 116 -5.10 -6.80 -5.16
C CYS A 116 -6.15 -6.43 -4.13
N VAL A 117 -6.39 -7.31 -3.14
CA VAL A 117 -7.39 -7.07 -2.08
C VAL A 117 -7.01 -5.83 -1.26
N GLY A 118 -5.77 -5.73 -0.78
CA GLY A 118 -5.30 -4.59 0.00
C GLY A 118 -5.38 -3.27 -0.77
N GLY A 119 -4.99 -3.29 -2.05
CA GLY A 119 -5.11 -2.14 -2.95
C GLY A 119 -6.56 -1.70 -3.15
N MET A 120 -7.46 -2.65 -3.41
CA MET A 120 -8.89 -2.38 -3.60
C MET A 120 -9.55 -1.82 -2.34
N VAL A 121 -9.26 -2.38 -1.17
CA VAL A 121 -9.78 -1.89 0.11
C VAL A 121 -9.33 -0.44 0.33
N THR A 122 -8.05 -0.15 0.15
CA THR A 122 -7.51 1.21 0.33
C THR A 122 -8.10 2.19 -0.69
N PHE A 123 -8.25 1.76 -1.94
CA PHE A 123 -8.92 2.55 -3.00
C PHE A 123 -10.37 2.88 -2.64
N CYS A 124 -11.15 1.90 -2.17
CA CYS A 124 -12.53 2.13 -1.75
C CYS A 124 -12.62 3.12 -0.58
N LEU A 125 -11.75 2.98 0.42
CA LEU A 125 -11.69 3.90 1.56
C LEU A 125 -11.31 5.32 1.13
N ASP A 126 -10.32 5.47 0.25
CA ASP A 126 -9.95 6.78 -0.32
C ASP A 126 -11.10 7.40 -1.12
N GLY A 127 -11.81 6.59 -1.91
CA GLY A 127 -13.00 7.02 -2.65
C GLY A 127 -14.12 7.51 -1.72
N LEU A 128 -14.40 6.78 -0.65
CA LEU A 128 -15.40 7.15 0.36
C LEU A 128 -15.03 8.47 1.06
N VAL A 129 -13.78 8.63 1.47
CA VAL A 129 -13.28 9.87 2.10
C VAL A 129 -13.38 11.04 1.12
N SER A 130 -13.00 10.84 -0.14
CA SER A 130 -13.09 11.86 -1.18
C SER A 130 -14.54 12.27 -1.45
N PHE A 131 -15.46 11.31 -1.51
CA PHE A 131 -16.90 11.57 -1.66
C PHE A 131 -17.48 12.32 -0.46
N TRP A 132 -17.12 11.92 0.76
CA TRP A 132 -17.57 12.59 1.99
C TRP A 132 -17.08 14.03 2.09
N THR A 133 -15.82 14.29 1.74
CA THR A 133 -15.28 15.65 1.71
C THR A 133 -15.94 16.52 0.64
N TRP A 134 -16.27 15.93 -0.50
CA TRP A 134 -17.02 16.61 -1.56
C TRP A 134 -18.40 17.05 -1.09
N LEU A 135 -19.14 16.21 -0.36
CA LEU A 135 -20.45 16.55 0.19
C LEU A 135 -20.40 17.70 1.21
N ARG A 136 -19.31 17.80 1.97
CA ARG A 136 -19.17 18.82 3.03
C ARG A 136 -18.63 20.17 2.56
N THR A 137 -18.08 20.25 1.34
CA THR A 137 -17.59 21.53 0.82
C THR A 137 -18.74 22.35 0.26
N PRO A 138 -19.08 23.53 0.86
CA PRO A 138 -20.15 24.37 0.33
C PRO A 138 -19.78 24.85 -1.08
N VAL A 139 -20.79 24.85 -1.96
CA VAL A 139 -20.67 25.44 -3.30
C VAL A 139 -20.44 26.93 -3.10
N ARG A 140 -19.19 27.40 -3.23
CA ARG A 140 -18.96 28.84 -3.36
C ARG A 140 -19.53 29.28 -4.70
N ARG A 141 -20.66 29.98 -4.65
CA ARG A 141 -21.22 30.73 -5.79
C ARG A 141 -20.35 31.97 -6.03
#